data_b13b79aa0458e46446764e53a4fa73b6
#
_entry.id   b13b79aa0458e46446764e53a4fa73b6
#
_cell.length_a   1.000
_cell.length_b   1.000
_cell.length_c   1.000
_cell.angle_alpha   90.00
_cell.angle_beta   90.00
_cell.angle_gamma   90.00
#
_symmetry.space_group_name_H-M   'P 1'
#
loop_
_entity.id
_entity.type
_entity.pdbx_description
1 polymer ?
#
loop_
_entity_poly.entity_id
_entity_poly.type
_entity_poly.pdbx_seq_one_letter_code
_entity_poly.pdbx_strand_id
1 'polypeptide(L)'
;NEWYNGEGDRMNNIYERLNQFLWSHPTYKKVVGFLTIALKYIMMASYVMLLIGFYMTHDDYLIYAIIKPCAAFLIVTVIRKLINQSRPYDYLEVTPLFEHREGCSFPSRHAASAFIIAFTAIHFDLYIGIVMLIFAFLTAITRVLSGLHHISDVTAGMVLSLIIELF
;
A
#
# COMPACT_ATOMS: atom_id res chain seq x y z
N ASN A 1 -11.13 15.13 27.06
CA ASN A 1 -10.69 14.74 25.69
C ASN A 1 -9.35 15.38 25.25
N GLU A 2 -8.51 15.77 26.21
CA GLU A 2 -7.19 16.42 25.92
C GLU A 2 -6.10 15.41 25.47
N TRP A 3 -6.30 14.12 25.72
CA TRP A 3 -5.34 13.07 25.36
C TRP A 3 -5.24 12.79 23.84
N TYR A 4 -6.28 13.17 23.08
CA TYR A 4 -6.33 12.91 21.62
C TYR A 4 -5.64 14.01 20.79
N ASN A 5 -5.48 15.23 21.35
CA ASN A 5 -5.00 16.39 20.59
C ASN A 5 -3.47 16.40 20.39
N GLY A 6 -2.68 15.95 21.37
CA GLY A 6 -1.22 16.06 21.29
C GLY A 6 -0.51 15.08 20.36
N GLU A 7 -1.02 13.87 20.20
CA GLU A 7 -0.43 12.88 19.26
C GLU A 7 -0.91 13.12 17.83
N GLY A 8 -2.18 13.49 17.66
CA GLY A 8 -2.72 13.87 16.35
C GLY A 8 -2.00 15.05 15.75
N ASP A 9 -1.78 16.11 16.53
CA ASP A 9 -1.05 17.30 16.08
C ASP A 9 0.42 17.02 15.76
N ARG A 10 1.05 16.12 16.51
CA ARG A 10 2.43 15.69 16.25
C ARG A 10 2.55 14.92 14.95
N MET A 11 1.62 14.00 14.70
CA MET A 11 1.59 13.23 13.46
C MET A 11 1.28 14.13 12.25
N ASN A 12 0.35 15.05 12.35
CA ASN A 12 0.01 16.02 11.31
C ASN A 12 1.25 16.87 10.93
N ASN A 13 1.97 17.37 11.92
CA ASN A 13 3.22 18.10 11.72
C ASN A 13 4.29 17.27 10.98
N ILE A 14 4.35 15.95 11.21
CA ILE A 14 5.28 15.07 10.50
C ILE A 14 4.91 14.98 9.01
N TYR A 15 3.63 14.79 8.68
CA TYR A 15 3.18 14.74 7.28
C TYR A 15 3.47 16.05 6.54
N GLU A 16 3.17 17.18 7.15
CA GLU A 16 3.42 18.49 6.56
C GLU A 16 4.91 18.74 6.33
N ARG A 17 5.77 18.45 7.32
CA ARG A 17 7.23 18.59 7.18
C ARG A 17 7.81 17.68 6.10
N LEU A 18 7.36 16.42 6.02
CA LEU A 18 7.78 15.48 4.97
C LEU A 18 7.36 15.99 3.58
N ASN A 19 6.14 16.50 3.47
CA ASN A 19 5.64 17.05 2.22
C ASN A 19 6.41 18.32 1.82
N GLN A 20 6.60 19.26 2.73
CA GLN A 20 7.39 20.48 2.49
C GLN A 20 8.83 20.14 2.07
N PHE A 21 9.47 19.17 2.76
CA PHE A 21 10.80 18.70 2.38
C PHE A 21 10.80 18.13 0.95
N LEU A 22 9.82 17.28 0.60
CA LEU A 22 9.74 16.68 -0.72
C LEU A 22 9.53 17.74 -1.82
N TRP A 23 8.69 18.76 -1.55
CA TRP A 23 8.42 19.84 -2.50
C TRP A 23 9.58 20.83 -2.64
N SER A 24 10.37 21.03 -1.59
CA SER A 24 11.58 21.88 -1.64
C SER A 24 12.75 21.21 -2.37
N HIS A 25 12.70 19.89 -2.60
CA HIS A 25 13.77 19.12 -3.24
C HIS A 25 13.29 18.41 -4.52
N PRO A 26 13.38 19.04 -5.69
CA PRO A 26 12.82 18.48 -6.95
C PRO A 26 13.33 17.09 -7.30
N THR A 27 14.58 16.76 -6.96
CA THR A 27 15.16 15.43 -7.21
C THR A 27 14.44 14.34 -6.41
N TYR A 28 14.25 14.52 -5.11
CA TYR A 28 13.54 13.56 -4.27
C TYR A 28 12.07 13.42 -4.69
N LYS A 29 11.43 14.54 -5.04
CA LYS A 29 10.06 14.53 -5.59
C LYS A 29 9.95 13.64 -6.83
N LYS A 30 10.87 13.79 -7.78
CA LYS A 30 10.91 12.96 -9.00
C LYS A 30 11.16 11.48 -8.69
N VAL A 31 12.08 11.18 -7.77
CA VAL A 31 12.39 9.81 -7.36
C VAL A 31 11.18 9.15 -6.69
N VAL A 32 10.55 9.80 -5.72
CA VAL A 32 9.35 9.27 -5.05
C VAL A 32 8.21 9.09 -6.04
N GLY A 33 7.99 10.07 -6.92
CA GLY A 33 6.98 9.97 -7.99
C GLY A 33 7.23 8.79 -8.93
N PHE A 34 8.46 8.63 -9.40
CA PHE A 34 8.86 7.50 -10.25
C PHE A 34 8.67 6.16 -9.52
N LEU A 35 9.18 6.02 -8.30
CA LEU A 35 9.05 4.80 -7.51
C LEU A 35 7.58 4.45 -7.24
N THR A 36 6.74 5.43 -6.94
CA THR A 36 5.30 5.23 -6.71
C THR A 36 4.60 4.60 -7.93
N ILE A 37 5.02 4.99 -9.13
CA ILE A 37 4.48 4.44 -10.39
C ILE A 37 5.14 3.09 -10.70
N ALA A 38 6.48 3.03 -10.65
CA ALA A 38 7.26 1.85 -11.02
C ALA A 38 6.90 0.63 -10.14
N LEU A 39 6.85 0.81 -8.81
CA LEU A 39 6.52 -0.27 -7.88
C LEU A 39 5.12 -0.86 -8.14
N LYS A 40 4.15 -0.03 -8.49
CA LYS A 40 2.81 -0.52 -8.88
C LYS A 40 2.89 -1.48 -10.05
N TYR A 41 3.63 -1.12 -11.11
CA TYR A 41 3.76 -1.97 -12.30
C TYR A 41 4.65 -3.18 -12.06
N ILE A 42 5.73 -3.04 -11.27
CA ILE A 42 6.59 -4.15 -10.86
C ILE A 42 5.76 -5.19 -10.11
N MET A 43 5.00 -4.79 -9.09
CA MET A 43 4.16 -5.71 -8.31
C MET A 43 3.11 -6.39 -9.18
N MET A 44 2.49 -5.66 -10.11
CA MET A 44 1.51 -6.23 -11.03
C MET A 44 2.13 -7.25 -11.99
N ALA A 45 3.28 -6.93 -12.58
CA ALA A 45 4.01 -7.84 -13.46
C ALA A 45 4.51 -9.08 -12.70
N SER A 46 5.06 -8.89 -11.50
CA SER A 46 5.50 -10.00 -10.64
C SER A 46 4.35 -10.94 -10.28
N TYR A 47 3.15 -10.40 -10.02
CA TYR A 47 1.97 -11.23 -9.75
C TYR A 47 1.59 -12.08 -10.94
N VAL A 48 1.59 -11.52 -12.16
CA VAL A 48 1.33 -12.29 -13.39
C VAL A 48 2.36 -13.40 -13.57
N MET A 49 3.65 -13.09 -13.38
CA MET A 49 4.73 -14.08 -13.46
C MET A 49 4.58 -15.18 -12.41
N LEU A 50 4.17 -14.83 -11.19
CA LEU A 50 3.91 -15.77 -10.11
C LEU A 50 2.77 -16.75 -10.47
N LEU A 51 1.66 -16.25 -11.01
CA LEU A 51 0.55 -17.10 -11.46
C LEU A 51 0.96 -18.04 -12.58
N ILE A 52 1.77 -17.57 -13.54
CA ILE A 52 2.36 -18.41 -14.59
C ILE A 52 3.25 -19.50 -13.96
N GLY A 53 4.08 -19.14 -12.97
CA GLY A 53 4.93 -20.08 -12.25
C GLY A 53 4.12 -21.20 -11.59
N PHE A 54 3.10 -20.87 -10.80
CA PHE A 54 2.20 -21.88 -10.17
C PHE A 54 1.52 -22.77 -11.21
N TYR A 55 1.06 -22.16 -12.32
CA TYR A 55 0.43 -22.94 -13.40
C TYR A 55 1.41 -23.92 -14.06
N MET A 56 2.62 -23.50 -14.37
CA MET A 56 3.64 -24.34 -15.04
C MET A 56 4.18 -25.46 -14.15
N THR A 57 4.20 -25.25 -12.84
CA THR A 57 4.60 -26.27 -11.86
C THR A 57 3.46 -27.18 -11.44
N HIS A 58 2.25 -26.96 -11.97
CA HIS A 58 1.03 -27.67 -11.58
C HIS A 58 0.76 -27.65 -10.06
N ASP A 59 1.08 -26.51 -9.42
CA ASP A 59 0.93 -26.33 -7.99
C ASP A 59 -0.53 -26.07 -7.62
N ASP A 60 -1.07 -26.89 -6.71
CA ASP A 60 -2.45 -26.76 -6.22
C ASP A 60 -2.72 -25.42 -5.54
N TYR A 61 -1.67 -24.71 -5.11
CA TYR A 61 -1.78 -23.38 -4.51
C TYR A 61 -2.23 -22.31 -5.52
N LEU A 62 -2.21 -22.56 -6.83
CA LEU A 62 -2.66 -21.63 -7.86
C LEU A 62 -4.04 -21.02 -7.57
N ILE A 63 -4.98 -21.85 -7.12
CA ILE A 63 -6.34 -21.40 -6.82
C ILE A 63 -6.36 -20.38 -5.67
N TYR A 64 -5.56 -20.60 -4.62
CA TYR A 64 -5.41 -19.68 -3.50
C TYR A 64 -4.67 -18.42 -3.91
N ALA A 65 -3.67 -18.53 -4.79
CA ALA A 65 -2.94 -17.40 -5.35
C ALA A 65 -3.83 -16.45 -6.16
N ILE A 66 -4.98 -16.92 -6.64
CA ILE A 66 -6.01 -16.09 -7.31
C ILE A 66 -7.05 -15.59 -6.31
N ILE A 67 -7.61 -16.50 -5.49
CA ILE A 67 -8.74 -16.17 -4.60
C ILE A 67 -8.33 -15.17 -3.52
N LYS A 68 -7.15 -15.34 -2.87
CA LYS A 68 -6.72 -14.48 -1.75
C LYS A 68 -6.50 -13.03 -2.16
N PRO A 69 -5.77 -12.70 -3.25
CA PRO A 69 -5.67 -11.31 -3.72
C PRO A 69 -7.01 -10.71 -4.16
N CYS A 70 -7.88 -11.51 -4.79
CA CYS A 70 -9.23 -11.07 -5.15
C CYS A 70 -10.07 -10.74 -3.90
N ALA A 71 -10.05 -11.60 -2.89
CA ALA A 71 -10.73 -11.38 -1.61
C ALA A 71 -10.19 -10.14 -0.91
N ALA A 72 -8.86 -9.98 -0.83
CA ALA A 72 -8.23 -8.80 -0.26
C ALA A 72 -8.69 -7.51 -0.95
N PHE A 73 -8.71 -7.51 -2.29
CA PHE A 73 -9.17 -6.34 -3.06
C PHE A 73 -10.64 -6.00 -2.79
N LEU A 74 -11.52 -7.01 -2.74
CA LEU A 74 -12.95 -6.82 -2.46
C LEU A 74 -13.18 -6.31 -1.05
N ILE A 75 -12.60 -6.97 -0.03
CA ILE A 75 -12.74 -6.61 1.37
C ILE A 75 -12.25 -5.18 1.61
N VAL A 76 -11.04 -4.84 1.13
CA VAL A 76 -10.50 -3.48 1.22
C VAL A 76 -11.44 -2.48 0.55
N THR A 77 -11.98 -2.80 -0.63
CA THR A 77 -12.87 -1.89 -1.36
C THR A 77 -14.18 -1.64 -0.59
N VAL A 78 -14.73 -2.67 0.06
CA VAL A 78 -15.92 -2.53 0.91
C VAL A 78 -15.62 -1.67 2.13
N ILE A 79 -14.55 -2.00 2.88
CA ILE A 79 -14.14 -1.24 4.08
C ILE A 79 -13.93 0.24 3.74
N ARG A 80 -13.26 0.56 2.65
CA ARG A 80 -13.02 1.94 2.18
C ARG A 80 -14.30 2.72 1.95
N LYS A 81 -15.32 2.08 1.37
CA LYS A 81 -16.62 2.73 1.14
C LYS A 81 -17.40 2.94 2.45
N LEU A 82 -17.29 2.00 3.39
CA LEU A 82 -18.00 2.07 4.67
C LEU A 82 -17.38 3.11 5.60
N ILE A 83 -16.05 3.14 5.71
CA ILE A 83 -15.34 4.06 6.63
C ILE A 83 -15.22 5.45 6.01
N ASN A 84 -14.99 5.55 4.70
CA ASN A 84 -14.83 6.80 3.94
C ASN A 84 -13.90 7.83 4.62
N GLN A 85 -12.77 7.39 5.15
CA GLN A 85 -11.81 8.24 5.85
C GLN A 85 -11.20 9.28 4.91
N SER A 86 -11.07 10.52 5.40
CA SER A 86 -10.37 11.62 4.71
C SER A 86 -8.87 11.31 4.52
N ARG A 87 -8.28 11.86 3.48
CA ARG A 87 -6.86 11.72 3.18
C ARG A 87 -6.05 12.86 3.82
N PRO A 88 -4.70 12.72 3.96
CA PRO A 88 -3.88 13.80 4.49
C PRO A 88 -4.13 15.15 3.80
N TYR A 89 -4.21 15.19 2.49
CA TYR A 89 -4.40 16.42 1.71
C TYR A 89 -5.83 16.98 1.74
N ASP A 90 -6.80 16.27 2.30
CA ASP A 90 -8.19 16.77 2.43
C ASP A 90 -8.31 17.80 3.56
N TYR A 91 -7.38 17.80 4.55
CA TYR A 91 -7.48 18.65 5.74
C TYR A 91 -6.14 19.18 6.30
N LEU A 92 -4.99 18.73 5.76
CA LEU A 92 -3.65 19.22 6.11
C LEU A 92 -3.08 20.07 4.97
N GLU A 93 -2.06 20.88 5.28
CA GLU A 93 -1.28 21.62 4.29
C GLU A 93 -0.30 20.68 3.54
N VAL A 94 -0.85 19.64 2.94
CA VAL A 94 -0.13 18.61 2.20
C VAL A 94 -0.55 18.66 0.73
N THR A 95 0.41 18.84 -0.16
CA THR A 95 0.18 18.78 -1.61
C THR A 95 0.48 17.36 -2.10
N PRO A 96 -0.50 16.60 -2.60
CA PRO A 96 -0.25 15.24 -3.10
C PRO A 96 0.59 15.26 -4.37
N LEU A 97 1.42 14.22 -4.58
CA LEU A 97 2.21 14.08 -5.83
C LEU A 97 1.36 13.76 -7.05
N PHE A 98 0.19 13.20 -6.84
CA PHE A 98 -0.76 12.81 -7.89
C PHE A 98 -2.15 13.25 -7.52
N GLU A 99 -2.91 13.70 -8.51
CA GLU A 99 -4.33 13.99 -8.32
C GLU A 99 -5.10 12.72 -7.97
N HIS A 100 -5.85 12.79 -6.88
CA HIS A 100 -6.71 11.70 -6.43
C HIS A 100 -8.04 12.27 -5.95
N ARG A 101 -9.08 11.42 -5.96
CA ARG A 101 -10.39 11.77 -5.40
C ARG A 101 -10.29 11.90 -3.88
N GLU A 102 -11.05 12.83 -3.33
CA GLU A 102 -11.21 13.02 -1.90
C GLU A 102 -11.78 11.76 -1.21
N GLY A 103 -11.47 11.60 0.06
CA GLY A 103 -11.98 10.53 0.89
C GLY A 103 -11.49 9.14 0.55
N CYS A 104 -12.14 8.15 1.14
CA CYS A 104 -11.83 6.73 0.98
C CYS A 104 -10.32 6.40 1.14
N SER A 105 -9.65 6.95 2.16
CA SER A 105 -8.22 6.71 2.40
C SER A 105 -7.96 5.31 2.95
N PHE A 106 -8.73 4.91 3.95
CA PHE A 106 -8.49 3.71 4.77
C PHE A 106 -9.31 2.49 4.34
N PRO A 107 -8.71 1.30 4.30
CA PRO A 107 -7.28 1.02 4.26
C PRO A 107 -6.70 1.24 2.85
N SER A 108 -5.35 1.28 2.73
CA SER A 108 -4.70 1.49 1.43
C SER A 108 -4.79 0.27 0.53
N ARG A 109 -5.47 0.38 -0.63
CA ARG A 109 -5.57 -0.71 -1.62
C ARG A 109 -4.21 -1.11 -2.19
N HIS A 110 -3.33 -0.14 -2.47
CA HIS A 110 -2.02 -0.43 -3.02
C HIS A 110 -1.13 -1.19 -2.04
N ALA A 111 -1.16 -0.81 -0.76
CA ALA A 111 -0.45 -1.54 0.28
C ALA A 111 -1.03 -2.96 0.43
N ALA A 112 -2.34 -3.09 0.59
CA ALA A 112 -2.98 -4.40 0.72
C ALA A 112 -2.68 -5.31 -0.46
N SER A 113 -2.82 -4.82 -1.72
CA SER A 113 -2.49 -5.61 -2.89
C SER A 113 -1.02 -6.01 -2.95
N ALA A 114 -0.11 -5.10 -2.60
CA ALA A 114 1.31 -5.42 -2.61
C ALA A 114 1.67 -6.47 -1.55
N PHE A 115 1.15 -6.36 -0.34
CA PHE A 115 1.43 -7.32 0.73
C PHE A 115 0.81 -8.69 0.48
N ILE A 116 -0.45 -8.77 0.01
CA ILE A 116 -1.05 -10.07 -0.28
C ILE A 116 -0.31 -10.80 -1.41
N ILE A 117 0.13 -10.10 -2.45
CA ILE A 117 0.93 -10.68 -3.52
C ILE A 117 2.29 -11.16 -2.99
N ALA A 118 2.94 -10.37 -2.10
CA ALA A 118 4.21 -10.77 -1.51
C ALA A 118 4.08 -11.98 -0.59
N PHE A 119 3.03 -12.06 0.23
CA PHE A 119 2.74 -13.24 1.05
C PHE A 119 2.45 -14.48 0.19
N THR A 120 1.64 -14.35 -0.84
CA THR A 120 1.40 -15.42 -1.82
C THR A 120 2.70 -15.89 -2.48
N ALA A 121 3.63 -14.99 -2.77
CA ALA A 121 4.93 -15.35 -3.37
C ALA A 121 5.82 -16.19 -2.44
N ILE A 122 5.68 -16.08 -1.11
CA ILE A 122 6.39 -16.92 -0.13
C ILE A 122 6.05 -18.40 -0.31
N HIS A 123 4.82 -18.71 -0.68
CA HIS A 123 4.40 -20.09 -0.95
C HIS A 123 5.01 -20.67 -2.23
N PHE A 124 5.34 -19.83 -3.18
CA PHE A 124 6.04 -20.25 -4.39
C PHE A 124 7.54 -20.45 -4.15
N ASP A 125 8.17 -19.44 -3.57
CA ASP A 125 9.60 -19.46 -3.21
C ASP A 125 9.87 -18.41 -2.13
N LEU A 126 10.58 -18.81 -1.07
CA LEU A 126 10.87 -17.95 0.07
C LEU A 126 11.69 -16.70 -0.33
N TYR A 127 12.69 -16.85 -1.20
CA TYR A 127 13.55 -15.73 -1.60
C TYR A 127 12.80 -14.73 -2.47
N ILE A 128 11.99 -15.24 -3.40
CA ILE A 128 11.10 -14.39 -4.22
C ILE A 128 10.12 -13.64 -3.32
N GLY A 129 9.51 -14.33 -2.35
CA GLY A 129 8.60 -13.72 -1.37
C GLY A 129 9.26 -12.60 -0.56
N ILE A 130 10.50 -12.82 -0.08
CA ILE A 130 11.25 -11.79 0.67
C ILE A 130 11.52 -10.57 -0.22
N VAL A 131 11.95 -10.74 -1.46
CA VAL A 131 12.16 -9.63 -2.40
C VAL A 131 10.85 -8.86 -2.65
N MET A 132 9.75 -9.58 -2.83
CA MET A 132 8.44 -8.95 -3.02
C MET A 132 7.92 -8.24 -1.77
N LEU A 133 8.24 -8.74 -0.56
CA LEU A 133 7.97 -8.03 0.69
C LEU A 133 8.72 -6.69 0.75
N ILE A 134 9.98 -6.64 0.33
CA ILE A 134 10.73 -5.38 0.23
C ILE A 134 10.00 -4.40 -0.70
N PHE A 135 9.56 -4.84 -1.87
CA PHE A 135 8.80 -4.00 -2.79
C PHE A 135 7.43 -3.58 -2.22
N ALA A 136 6.77 -4.45 -1.44
CA ALA A 136 5.53 -4.10 -0.75
C ALA A 136 5.74 -3.01 0.30
N PHE A 137 6.79 -3.11 1.12
CA PHE A 137 7.16 -2.05 2.07
C PHE A 137 7.52 -0.74 1.35
N LEU A 138 8.33 -0.79 0.29
CA LEU A 138 8.62 0.40 -0.51
C LEU A 138 7.35 1.01 -1.11
N THR A 139 6.41 0.17 -1.57
CA THR A 139 5.10 0.66 -2.03
C THR A 139 4.37 1.39 -0.91
N ALA A 140 4.29 0.83 0.29
CA ALA A 140 3.63 1.46 1.44
C ALA A 140 4.30 2.81 1.78
N ILE A 141 5.63 2.85 1.86
CA ILE A 141 6.41 4.07 2.15
C ILE A 141 6.15 5.16 1.10
N THR A 142 6.20 4.80 -0.19
CA THR A 142 5.98 5.79 -1.25
C THR A 142 4.55 6.34 -1.25
N ARG A 143 3.54 5.57 -0.82
CA ARG A 143 2.15 6.07 -0.66
C ARG A 143 2.02 7.11 0.45
N VAL A 144 2.75 6.92 1.54
CA VAL A 144 2.80 7.91 2.65
C VAL A 144 3.56 9.15 2.20
N LEU A 145 4.77 9.00 1.64
CA LEU A 145 5.59 10.12 1.17
C LEU A 145 4.90 10.94 0.06
N SER A 146 4.07 10.30 -0.76
CA SER A 146 3.29 10.98 -1.80
C SER A 146 2.13 11.81 -1.25
N GLY A 147 1.87 11.82 0.06
CA GLY A 147 0.75 12.52 0.69
C GLY A 147 -0.62 11.87 0.43
N LEU A 148 -0.66 10.65 -0.11
CA LEU A 148 -1.89 9.98 -0.53
C LEU A 148 -2.57 9.20 0.58
N HIS A 149 -1.82 8.76 1.58
CA HIS A 149 -2.28 7.87 2.65
C HIS A 149 -1.59 8.18 3.98
N HIS A 150 -2.31 7.93 5.08
CA HIS A 150 -1.73 7.91 6.41
C HIS A 150 -0.92 6.62 6.65
N ILE A 151 -0.04 6.63 7.64
CA ILE A 151 0.68 5.42 8.07
C ILE A 151 -0.33 4.33 8.51
N SER A 152 -1.40 4.71 9.19
CA SER A 152 -2.49 3.80 9.59
C SER A 152 -3.13 3.08 8.40
N ASP A 153 -3.31 3.76 7.27
CA ASP A 153 -3.96 3.20 6.09
C ASP A 153 -3.12 2.07 5.48
N VAL A 154 -1.81 2.29 5.37
CA VAL A 154 -0.90 1.30 4.79
C VAL A 154 -0.65 0.14 5.75
N THR A 155 -0.57 0.42 7.06
CA THR A 155 -0.43 -0.61 8.10
C THR A 155 -1.68 -1.49 8.17
N ALA A 156 -2.87 -0.89 8.13
CA ALA A 156 -4.13 -1.65 8.09
C ALA A 156 -4.22 -2.51 6.82
N GLY A 157 -3.76 -2.00 5.67
CA GLY A 157 -3.68 -2.77 4.43
C GLY A 157 -2.76 -3.98 4.56
N MET A 158 -1.59 -3.83 5.20
CA MET A 158 -0.65 -4.91 5.48
C MET A 158 -1.26 -5.96 6.42
N VAL A 159 -1.82 -5.53 7.56
CA VAL A 159 -2.44 -6.43 8.56
C VAL A 159 -3.59 -7.21 7.96
N LEU A 160 -4.47 -6.55 7.20
CA LEU A 160 -5.57 -7.21 6.53
C LEU A 160 -5.09 -8.28 5.55
N SER A 161 -4.04 -7.98 4.78
CA SER A 161 -3.43 -8.95 3.85
C SER A 161 -2.84 -10.14 4.58
N LEU A 162 -2.18 -9.92 5.73
CA LEU A 162 -1.66 -11.00 6.56
C LEU A 162 -2.79 -11.90 7.10
N ILE A 163 -3.88 -11.29 7.59
CA ILE A 163 -5.04 -12.03 8.08
C ILE A 163 -5.61 -12.92 6.95
N ILE A 164 -5.82 -12.36 5.75
CA ILE A 164 -6.36 -13.12 4.61
C ILE A 164 -5.40 -14.25 4.18
N GLU A 165 -4.09 -14.04 4.30
CA GLU A 165 -3.11 -15.07 3.96
C GLU A 165 -3.13 -16.25 4.94
N LEU A 166 -3.44 -16.01 6.21
CA LEU A 166 -3.49 -17.05 7.25
C LEU A 166 -4.74 -17.93 7.18
N PHE A 167 -5.80 -17.50 6.48
CA PHE A 167 -7.05 -18.24 6.28
C PHE A 167 -7.24 -18.70 4.83
#